data_fc1c916b54acd2c6ae1ed6863f08b1f2
#
_entry.id   fc1c916b54acd2c6ae1ed6863f08b1f2
#
_cell.length_a   1.000
_cell.length_b   1.000
_cell.length_c   1.000
_cell.angle_alpha   90.00
_cell.angle_beta   90.00
_cell.angle_gamma   90.00
#
_symmetry.space_group_name_H-M   'P 1'
#
loop_
_entity.id
_entity.type
_entity.pdbx_description
1 polymer ?
#
loop_
_entity_poly.entity_id
_entity_poly.type
_entity_poly.pdbx_seq_one_letter_code
_entity_poly.pdbx_strand_id
1 'polypeptide(L)'
;MHIKHLNKKLIAAAVVCALLATATQARAPGKNLAAAIDTVAASAVTSGESPGLQVAVFKDGKAVLVKSYGSANLEQHVPVSNESVFRVGSVTKQFTAVALLLLAEEGKLSLQDKLSKYYANFPRADDITLEQMLHHTSGIYNYTSEPNFVNDGMVHRTTDEMVEFIGKLPKTQDFEPGTDWSYSNSAYFILGGVVEKVAGEPLATVFKTRLFVPIGMTHTALDDETELVPGRVRGYSGAAPGKFTNAPFISMSIPGGAGSIRSTAADLAKWNAALFGGKVLKATSLAAMLTPGRLNDGQTAGVAIAKMMSAAGAPGANSKQEYGYALFVSQEDGHRKVSHGGGIYGFSAALSEFPKDRVTVAVLSNAIGKDVGASKIADRIERVAIGLPPKK
;
A
#
# COMPACT_ATOMS: atom_id res chain seq x y z
N MET A 1 -64.29 65.40 48.54
CA MET A 1 -64.18 65.71 47.09
C MET A 1 -62.88 65.17 46.55
N HIS A 2 -62.98 64.27 45.55
CA HIS A 2 -62.01 63.71 44.65
C HIS A 2 -61.08 62.59 45.16
N ILE A 3 -61.37 61.37 44.82
CA ILE A 3 -61.05 60.51 43.71
C ILE A 3 -59.57 60.02 43.81
N LYS A 4 -59.42 58.80 44.28
CA LYS A 4 -59.08 57.54 43.67
C LYS A 4 -57.90 57.58 42.69
N HIS A 5 -56.87 56.83 43.01
CA HIS A 5 -56.36 55.93 41.99
C HIS A 5 -55.76 54.67 42.63
N LEU A 6 -56.23 53.55 42.09
CA LEU A 6 -55.92 52.17 42.41
C LEU A 6 -54.59 51.78 41.73
N ASN A 7 -53.65 51.25 42.43
CA ASN A 7 -52.50 50.63 41.82
C ASN A 7 -52.45 49.10 42.09
N LYS A 8 -52.77 48.37 41.07
CA LYS A 8 -52.67 46.90 41.04
C LYS A 8 -51.20 46.48 41.07
N LYS A 9 -50.80 45.80 42.10
CA LYS A 9 -49.50 45.05 42.11
C LYS A 9 -49.71 43.72 41.40
N LEU A 10 -49.11 43.55 40.23
CA LEU A 10 -48.96 42.29 39.56
C LEU A 10 -47.85 41.51 40.25
N ILE A 11 -48.21 40.37 40.83
CA ILE A 11 -47.29 39.38 41.33
C ILE A 11 -46.83 38.56 40.12
N ALA A 12 -45.57 38.72 39.68
CA ALA A 12 -44.94 37.85 38.70
C ALA A 12 -44.26 36.67 39.43
N ALA A 13 -44.88 35.49 39.32
CA ALA A 13 -44.28 34.26 39.78
C ALA A 13 -43.18 33.86 38.79
N ALA A 14 -41.93 33.96 39.20
CA ALA A 14 -40.74 33.41 38.43
C ALA A 14 -40.69 31.91 38.67
N VAL A 15 -41.09 31.12 37.65
CA VAL A 15 -40.81 29.68 37.57
C VAL A 15 -39.39 29.53 37.15
N VAL A 16 -38.50 29.19 38.08
CA VAL A 16 -37.13 28.78 37.80
C VAL A 16 -37.14 27.32 37.31
N CYS A 17 -37.19 27.09 35.99
CA CYS A 17 -36.89 25.81 35.41
C CYS A 17 -35.38 25.56 35.49
N ALA A 18 -34.94 24.80 36.49
CA ALA A 18 -33.62 24.24 36.53
C ALA A 18 -33.50 23.15 35.43
N LEU A 19 -33.06 23.53 34.25
CA LEU A 19 -32.58 22.58 33.24
C LEU A 19 -31.25 22.00 33.73
N LEU A 20 -31.31 20.83 34.35
CA LEU A 20 -30.17 19.95 34.51
C LEU A 20 -29.71 19.51 33.12
N ALA A 21 -28.87 20.32 32.49
CA ALA A 21 -28.10 19.89 31.34
C ALA A 21 -27.10 18.83 31.84
N THR A 22 -27.48 17.55 31.71
CA THR A 22 -26.49 16.46 31.73
C THR A 22 -25.56 16.69 30.56
N ALA A 23 -24.45 17.36 30.84
CA ALA A 23 -23.31 17.40 29.90
C ALA A 23 -22.79 15.96 29.76
N THR A 24 -23.36 15.20 28.82
CA THR A 24 -22.71 14.07 28.24
C THR A 24 -21.40 14.64 27.67
N GLN A 25 -20.30 14.52 28.43
CA GLN A 25 -19.00 14.78 27.90
C GLN A 25 -18.86 13.90 26.64
N ALA A 26 -19.00 14.49 25.46
CA ALA A 26 -18.64 13.86 24.21
C ALA A 26 -17.15 13.56 24.30
N ARG A 27 -16.84 12.31 24.64
CA ARG A 27 -15.49 11.78 24.69
C ARG A 27 -14.89 12.08 23.33
N ALA A 28 -13.76 12.81 23.30
CA ALA A 28 -13.13 13.26 22.06
C ALA A 28 -13.10 12.10 21.04
N PRO A 29 -13.64 12.27 19.81
CA PRO A 29 -13.84 11.18 18.86
C PRO A 29 -12.58 10.34 18.61
N GLY A 30 -11.38 10.94 18.72
CA GLY A 30 -10.11 10.27 18.49
C GLY A 30 -9.73 9.19 19.52
N LYS A 31 -10.10 9.33 20.81
CA LYS A 31 -9.75 8.31 21.82
C LYS A 31 -10.56 7.02 21.67
N ASN A 32 -11.82 7.11 21.24
CA ASN A 32 -12.65 5.94 20.96
C ASN A 32 -12.16 5.22 19.69
N LEU A 33 -11.77 5.97 18.67
CA LEU A 33 -11.28 5.40 17.42
C LEU A 33 -9.97 4.66 17.62
N ALA A 34 -8.99 5.27 18.29
CA ALA A 34 -7.71 4.63 18.60
C ALA A 34 -7.90 3.33 19.39
N ALA A 35 -8.77 3.32 20.42
CA ALA A 35 -9.06 2.14 21.21
C ALA A 35 -9.74 1.01 20.41
N ALA A 36 -10.66 1.37 19.50
CA ALA A 36 -11.30 0.38 18.63
C ALA A 36 -10.32 -0.26 17.65
N ILE A 37 -9.42 0.53 17.04
CA ILE A 37 -8.35 0.04 16.18
C ILE A 37 -7.37 -0.83 16.97
N ASP A 38 -6.97 -0.39 18.16
CA ASP A 38 -6.08 -1.12 19.07
C ASP A 38 -6.64 -2.51 19.41
N THR A 39 -7.95 -2.59 19.68
CA THR A 39 -8.64 -3.86 19.94
C THR A 39 -8.55 -4.82 18.76
N VAL A 40 -8.80 -4.33 17.54
CA VAL A 40 -8.71 -5.16 16.31
C VAL A 40 -7.29 -5.66 16.11
N ALA A 41 -6.28 -4.79 16.23
CA ALA A 41 -4.89 -5.15 16.02
C ALA A 41 -4.37 -6.13 17.08
N ALA A 42 -4.67 -5.89 18.37
CA ALA A 42 -4.28 -6.79 19.45
C ALA A 42 -4.95 -8.17 19.33
N SER A 43 -6.24 -8.21 18.95
CA SER A 43 -6.97 -9.46 18.71
C SER A 43 -6.35 -10.27 17.57
N ALA A 44 -5.89 -9.63 16.50
CA ALA A 44 -5.27 -10.31 15.36
C ALA A 44 -3.98 -11.07 15.75
N VAL A 45 -3.19 -10.52 16.67
CA VAL A 45 -2.00 -11.21 17.20
C VAL A 45 -2.40 -12.32 18.17
N THR A 46 -3.34 -12.08 19.07
CA THR A 46 -3.76 -13.09 20.05
C THR A 46 -4.51 -14.27 19.40
N SER A 47 -5.21 -14.04 18.28
CA SER A 47 -5.84 -15.11 17.48
C SER A 47 -4.86 -15.84 16.57
N GLY A 48 -3.60 -15.41 16.50
CA GLY A 48 -2.57 -16.02 15.66
C GLY A 48 -2.63 -15.63 14.18
N GLU A 49 -3.38 -14.59 13.80
CA GLU A 49 -3.43 -14.11 12.41
C GLU A 49 -2.11 -13.44 11.98
N SER A 50 -1.29 -13.00 12.92
CA SER A 50 0.06 -12.47 12.68
C SER A 50 0.96 -12.74 13.89
N PRO A 51 2.23 -13.18 13.69
CA PRO A 51 3.19 -13.27 14.79
C PRO A 51 3.57 -11.90 15.33
N GLY A 52 3.78 -10.94 14.43
CA GLY A 52 4.15 -9.56 14.70
C GLY A 52 3.46 -8.62 13.74
N LEU A 53 3.02 -7.47 14.24
CA LEU A 53 2.20 -6.52 13.52
C LEU A 53 2.65 -5.09 13.83
N GLN A 54 2.69 -4.24 12.80
CA GLN A 54 2.70 -2.80 12.97
C GLN A 54 1.45 -2.18 12.31
N VAL A 55 0.84 -1.23 13.00
CA VAL A 55 -0.32 -0.48 12.51
C VAL A 55 -0.07 1.01 12.64
N ALA A 56 -0.30 1.75 11.55
CA ALA A 56 -0.36 3.20 11.57
C ALA A 56 -1.67 3.66 10.91
N VAL A 57 -2.46 4.42 11.66
CA VAL A 57 -3.69 5.05 11.17
C VAL A 57 -3.58 6.54 11.37
N PHE A 58 -3.74 7.28 10.28
CA PHE A 58 -3.77 8.74 10.26
C PHE A 58 -5.14 9.23 9.81
N LYS A 59 -5.60 10.29 10.42
CA LYS A 59 -6.83 11.00 10.02
C LYS A 59 -6.57 12.49 10.02
N ASP A 60 -6.99 13.17 8.96
CA ASP A 60 -6.75 14.61 8.80
C ASP A 60 -5.25 14.99 8.91
N GLY A 61 -4.37 14.11 8.43
CA GLY A 61 -2.91 14.28 8.52
C GLY A 61 -2.30 14.09 9.91
N LYS A 62 -3.10 13.68 10.91
CA LYS A 62 -2.66 13.45 12.30
C LYS A 62 -2.70 11.95 12.63
N ALA A 63 -1.71 11.48 13.38
CA ALA A 63 -1.70 10.10 13.86
C ALA A 63 -2.87 9.87 14.84
N VAL A 64 -3.71 8.89 14.52
CA VAL A 64 -4.73 8.34 15.42
C VAL A 64 -4.13 7.21 16.25
N LEU A 65 -3.37 6.32 15.59
CA LEU A 65 -2.65 5.21 16.21
C LEU A 65 -1.36 4.95 15.43
N VAL A 66 -0.25 4.79 16.14
CA VAL A 66 0.99 4.18 15.64
C VAL A 66 1.45 3.21 16.72
N LYS A 67 1.28 1.92 16.47
CA LYS A 67 1.52 0.90 17.50
C LYS A 67 1.96 -0.43 16.90
N SER A 68 2.74 -1.16 17.69
CA SER A 68 3.31 -2.46 17.35
C SER A 68 2.84 -3.52 18.33
N TYR A 69 2.73 -4.76 17.83
CA TYR A 69 2.18 -5.90 18.58
C TYR A 69 2.95 -7.17 18.24
N GLY A 70 3.01 -8.11 19.19
CA GLY A 70 3.57 -9.44 19.00
C GLY A 70 5.09 -9.48 18.87
N SER A 71 5.60 -10.46 18.12
CA SER A 71 7.02 -10.82 18.06
C SER A 71 7.66 -10.51 16.71
N ALA A 72 8.80 -9.81 16.75
CA ALA A 72 9.71 -9.60 15.63
C ALA A 72 10.50 -10.89 15.31
N ASN A 73 10.74 -11.70 16.32
CA ASN A 73 11.39 -13.01 16.20
C ASN A 73 10.75 -13.98 17.22
N LEU A 74 10.02 -14.98 16.69
CA LEU A 74 9.33 -15.98 17.53
C LEU A 74 10.31 -16.87 18.30
N GLU A 75 11.44 -17.23 17.68
CA GLU A 75 12.43 -18.14 18.28
C GLU A 75 13.20 -17.50 19.43
N GLN A 76 13.43 -16.19 19.33
CA GLN A 76 14.18 -15.41 20.32
C GLN A 76 13.28 -14.56 21.24
N HIS A 77 11.96 -14.63 21.06
CA HIS A 77 10.96 -13.85 21.82
C HIS A 77 11.21 -12.33 21.79
N VAL A 78 11.75 -11.81 20.66
CA VAL A 78 11.98 -10.38 20.49
C VAL A 78 10.67 -9.69 20.13
N PRO A 79 10.21 -8.67 20.90
CA PRO A 79 8.98 -7.96 20.57
C PRO A 79 9.14 -7.06 19.33
N VAL A 80 8.04 -6.82 18.60
CA VAL A 80 8.00 -5.78 17.59
C VAL A 80 7.98 -4.41 18.27
N SER A 81 8.78 -3.47 17.75
CA SER A 81 8.76 -2.05 18.13
C SER A 81 8.28 -1.19 16.96
N ASN A 82 8.00 0.09 17.20
CA ASN A 82 7.64 1.03 16.13
C ASN A 82 8.79 1.32 15.16
N GLU A 83 10.02 0.97 15.53
CA GLU A 83 11.22 1.08 14.70
C GLU A 83 11.56 -0.24 13.98
N SER A 84 10.80 -1.30 14.26
CA SER A 84 10.97 -2.60 13.58
C SER A 84 10.68 -2.47 12.09
N VAL A 85 11.56 -3.03 11.26
CA VAL A 85 11.57 -2.85 9.79
C VAL A 85 11.08 -4.12 9.11
N PHE A 86 10.03 -3.98 8.29
CA PHE A 86 9.38 -5.06 7.55
C PHE A 86 9.64 -4.93 6.06
N ARG A 87 9.74 -6.03 5.33
CA ARG A 87 9.62 -6.01 3.88
C ARG A 87 8.18 -5.73 3.50
N VAL A 88 7.97 -4.83 2.53
CA VAL A 88 6.62 -4.38 2.17
C VAL A 88 6.13 -4.93 0.81
N GLY A 89 6.96 -5.73 0.16
CA GLY A 89 6.61 -6.38 -1.10
C GLY A 89 6.10 -5.38 -2.13
N SER A 90 5.00 -5.69 -2.78
CA SER A 90 4.47 -4.91 -3.91
C SER A 90 4.01 -3.48 -3.59
N VAL A 91 3.96 -3.06 -2.32
CA VAL A 91 3.83 -1.63 -1.98
C VAL A 91 4.99 -0.82 -2.59
N THR A 92 6.13 -1.46 -2.85
CA THR A 92 7.29 -0.89 -3.58
C THR A 92 6.89 -0.26 -4.93
N LYS A 93 5.92 -0.83 -5.63
CA LYS A 93 5.53 -0.39 -6.97
C LYS A 93 5.09 1.07 -7.02
N GLN A 94 4.48 1.58 -5.97
CA GLN A 94 4.08 2.99 -5.88
C GLN A 94 5.30 3.92 -5.98
N PHE A 95 6.41 3.53 -5.36
CA PHE A 95 7.66 4.31 -5.37
C PHE A 95 8.30 4.28 -6.76
N THR A 96 8.28 3.13 -7.43
CA THR A 96 8.76 3.00 -8.82
C THR A 96 7.93 3.85 -9.78
N ALA A 97 6.60 3.80 -9.66
CA ALA A 97 5.70 4.62 -10.48
C ALA A 97 5.94 6.12 -10.24
N VAL A 98 6.08 6.54 -8.99
CA VAL A 98 6.33 7.94 -8.65
C VAL A 98 7.72 8.41 -9.12
N ALA A 99 8.76 7.57 -9.02
CA ALA A 99 10.07 7.90 -9.56
C ALA A 99 10.04 8.13 -11.07
N LEU A 100 9.31 7.29 -11.82
CA LEU A 100 9.08 7.50 -13.26
C LEU A 100 8.31 8.78 -13.55
N LEU A 101 7.25 9.05 -12.79
CA LEU A 101 6.46 10.28 -12.96
C LEU A 101 7.29 11.55 -12.68
N LEU A 102 8.17 11.52 -11.67
CA LEU A 102 9.09 12.63 -11.42
C LEU A 102 10.06 12.86 -12.59
N LEU A 103 10.61 11.79 -13.16
CA LEU A 103 11.46 11.89 -14.34
C LEU A 103 10.69 12.39 -15.58
N ALA A 104 9.42 12.02 -15.71
CA ALA A 104 8.53 12.53 -16.73
C ALA A 104 8.21 14.03 -16.53
N GLU A 105 7.97 14.47 -15.29
CA GLU A 105 7.77 15.89 -14.94
C GLU A 105 9.02 16.75 -15.22
N GLU A 106 10.21 16.15 -15.16
CA GLU A 106 11.49 16.75 -15.52
C GLU A 106 11.75 16.74 -17.04
N GLY A 107 10.88 16.12 -17.84
CA GLY A 107 11.05 15.99 -19.29
C GLY A 107 12.13 15.01 -19.73
N LYS A 108 12.60 14.14 -18.82
CA LYS A 108 13.69 13.16 -19.09
C LYS A 108 13.21 11.90 -19.80
N LEU A 109 11.92 11.59 -19.67
CA LEU A 109 11.24 10.49 -20.37
C LEU A 109 9.79 10.87 -20.68
N SER A 110 9.15 10.09 -21.56
CA SER A 110 7.69 10.10 -21.76
C SER A 110 7.13 8.75 -21.36
N LEU A 111 5.95 8.71 -20.76
CA LEU A 111 5.26 7.44 -20.50
C LEU A 111 4.84 6.73 -21.79
N GLN A 112 4.81 7.46 -22.92
CA GLN A 112 4.59 6.92 -24.26
C GLN A 112 5.87 6.41 -24.94
N ASP A 113 7.05 6.58 -24.29
CA ASP A 113 8.28 5.99 -24.80
C ASP A 113 8.12 4.48 -24.89
N LYS A 114 8.67 3.92 -25.99
CA LYS A 114 8.74 2.47 -26.14
C LYS A 114 9.84 1.88 -25.24
N LEU A 115 9.62 0.67 -24.75
CA LEU A 115 10.59 -0.03 -23.94
C LEU A 115 11.94 -0.18 -24.65
N SER A 116 11.93 -0.34 -25.99
CA SER A 116 13.14 -0.45 -26.83
C SER A 116 14.09 0.74 -26.72
N LYS A 117 13.62 1.92 -26.34
CA LYS A 117 14.47 3.09 -26.07
C LYS A 117 15.44 2.82 -24.91
N TYR A 118 15.12 1.92 -24.00
CA TYR A 118 15.88 1.64 -22.78
C TYR A 118 16.48 0.23 -22.77
N TYR A 119 15.76 -0.73 -23.35
CA TYR A 119 16.10 -2.15 -23.43
C TYR A 119 15.78 -2.69 -24.83
N ALA A 120 16.58 -2.29 -25.83
CA ALA A 120 16.35 -2.59 -27.24
C ALA A 120 16.24 -4.09 -27.57
N ASN A 121 16.95 -4.93 -26.80
CA ASN A 121 16.98 -6.38 -27.02
C ASN A 121 15.89 -7.15 -26.25
N PHE A 122 15.05 -6.45 -25.47
CA PHE A 122 13.95 -7.12 -24.75
C PHE A 122 12.84 -7.53 -25.76
N PRO A 123 12.27 -8.74 -25.63
CA PRO A 123 11.25 -9.22 -26.53
C PRO A 123 10.06 -8.25 -26.64
N ARG A 124 9.71 -7.89 -27.90
CA ARG A 124 8.61 -6.97 -28.20
C ARG A 124 8.73 -5.55 -27.63
N ALA A 125 9.95 -5.14 -27.32
CA ALA A 125 10.19 -3.82 -26.74
C ALA A 125 9.69 -2.65 -27.58
N ASP A 126 9.61 -2.80 -28.92
CA ASP A 126 9.09 -1.79 -29.84
C ASP A 126 7.54 -1.63 -29.78
N ASP A 127 6.85 -2.62 -29.25
CA ASP A 127 5.38 -2.61 -29.15
C ASP A 127 4.89 -2.07 -27.81
N ILE A 128 5.72 -2.16 -26.76
CA ILE A 128 5.37 -1.90 -25.36
C ILE A 128 5.71 -0.46 -24.98
N THR A 129 4.76 0.27 -24.37
CA THR A 129 5.01 1.58 -23.75
C THR A 129 5.24 1.47 -22.24
N LEU A 130 5.93 2.45 -21.64
CA LEU A 130 6.09 2.52 -20.20
C LEU A 130 4.73 2.65 -19.48
N GLU A 131 3.77 3.35 -20.08
CA GLU A 131 2.41 3.49 -19.54
C GLU A 131 1.68 2.15 -19.47
N GLN A 132 1.78 1.32 -20.52
CA GLN A 132 1.20 -0.03 -20.50
C GLN A 132 1.82 -0.90 -19.40
N MET A 133 3.12 -0.75 -19.13
CA MET A 133 3.79 -1.45 -18.04
C MET A 133 3.29 -0.98 -16.67
N LEU A 134 3.11 0.33 -16.46
CA LEU A 134 2.55 0.91 -15.23
C LEU A 134 1.14 0.42 -14.94
N HIS A 135 0.33 0.22 -15.98
CA HIS A 135 -1.05 -0.26 -15.89
C HIS A 135 -1.20 -1.79 -15.88
N HIS A 136 -0.11 -2.56 -16.03
CA HIS A 136 -0.15 -4.01 -16.20
C HIS A 136 -0.89 -4.47 -17.47
N THR A 137 -0.91 -3.64 -18.50
CA THR A 137 -1.50 -3.94 -19.82
C THR A 137 -0.47 -4.21 -20.90
N SER A 138 0.81 -4.31 -20.55
CA SER A 138 1.91 -4.58 -21.49
C SER A 138 1.98 -6.01 -22.00
N GLY A 139 1.29 -6.94 -21.37
CA GLY A 139 1.37 -8.36 -21.66
C GLY A 139 2.68 -9.05 -21.21
N ILE A 140 3.66 -8.34 -20.64
CA ILE A 140 4.91 -8.96 -20.18
C ILE A 140 4.61 -10.02 -19.13
N TYR A 141 5.02 -11.27 -19.43
CA TYR A 141 4.83 -12.41 -18.55
C TYR A 141 5.44 -12.19 -17.17
N ASN A 142 4.75 -12.66 -16.15
CA ASN A 142 5.19 -12.49 -14.77
C ASN A 142 6.20 -13.55 -14.36
N TYR A 143 7.49 -13.20 -14.22
CA TYR A 143 8.57 -14.13 -13.85
C TYR A 143 8.32 -14.88 -12.53
N THR A 144 7.52 -14.32 -11.61
CA THR A 144 7.19 -15.00 -10.35
C THR A 144 6.18 -16.15 -10.54
N SER A 145 5.65 -16.34 -11.75
CA SER A 145 4.80 -17.46 -12.14
C SER A 145 5.59 -18.66 -12.69
N GLU A 146 6.92 -18.51 -12.84
CA GLU A 146 7.78 -19.61 -13.26
C GLU A 146 7.80 -20.75 -12.23
N PRO A 147 7.73 -22.02 -12.66
CA PRO A 147 7.75 -23.17 -11.75
C PRO A 147 9.00 -23.22 -10.86
N ASN A 148 10.15 -22.77 -11.39
CA ASN A 148 11.44 -22.76 -10.68
C ASN A 148 11.72 -21.45 -9.91
N PHE A 149 10.73 -20.55 -9.82
CA PHE A 149 10.94 -19.23 -9.21
C PHE A 149 11.56 -19.28 -7.81
N VAL A 150 11.24 -20.30 -7.00
CA VAL A 150 11.83 -20.47 -5.66
C VAL A 150 13.36 -20.58 -5.73
N ASN A 151 13.87 -21.37 -6.68
CA ASN A 151 15.32 -21.54 -6.87
C ASN A 151 15.96 -20.32 -7.53
N ASP A 152 15.30 -19.75 -8.54
CA ASP A 152 15.76 -18.55 -9.24
C ASP A 152 15.80 -17.33 -8.32
N GLY A 153 14.90 -17.26 -7.35
CA GLY A 153 14.84 -16.22 -6.33
C GLY A 153 15.98 -16.23 -5.32
N MET A 154 16.78 -17.31 -5.26
CA MET A 154 17.94 -17.41 -4.37
C MET A 154 19.21 -16.80 -4.97
N VAL A 155 19.23 -16.54 -6.27
CA VAL A 155 20.43 -16.08 -7.00
C VAL A 155 20.43 -14.56 -7.05
N HIS A 156 21.50 -13.94 -6.56
CA HIS A 156 21.68 -12.50 -6.73
C HIS A 156 21.87 -12.15 -8.21
N ARG A 157 21.19 -11.12 -8.69
CA ARG A 157 21.31 -10.56 -10.05
C ARG A 157 21.40 -9.05 -10.00
N THR A 158 22.21 -8.47 -10.85
CA THR A 158 22.14 -7.05 -11.17
C THR A 158 20.84 -6.73 -11.91
N THR A 159 20.48 -5.45 -12.02
CA THR A 159 19.27 -5.04 -12.74
C THR A 159 19.28 -5.52 -14.19
N ASP A 160 20.39 -5.34 -14.92
CA ASP A 160 20.49 -5.75 -16.32
C ASP A 160 20.47 -7.28 -16.50
N GLU A 161 21.15 -8.04 -15.63
CA GLU A 161 21.07 -9.51 -15.62
C GLU A 161 19.65 -10.02 -15.37
N MET A 162 18.91 -9.37 -14.50
CA MET A 162 17.53 -9.78 -14.22
C MET A 162 16.59 -9.40 -15.39
N VAL A 163 16.78 -8.26 -16.04
CA VAL A 163 16.02 -7.90 -17.26
C VAL A 163 16.31 -8.89 -18.37
N GLU A 164 17.58 -9.27 -18.56
CA GLU A 164 17.98 -10.31 -19.52
C GLU A 164 17.37 -11.68 -19.18
N PHE A 165 17.40 -12.06 -17.90
CA PHE A 165 16.75 -13.30 -17.41
C PHE A 165 15.26 -13.31 -17.76
N ILE A 166 14.51 -12.22 -17.47
CA ILE A 166 13.09 -12.10 -17.79
C ILE A 166 12.87 -12.22 -19.31
N GLY A 167 13.72 -11.56 -20.11
CA GLY A 167 13.62 -11.58 -21.57
C GLY A 167 13.96 -12.94 -22.21
N LYS A 168 14.61 -13.84 -21.48
CA LYS A 168 14.99 -15.20 -21.93
C LYS A 168 14.09 -16.31 -21.38
N LEU A 169 13.06 -15.98 -20.61
CA LEU A 169 12.10 -16.96 -20.13
C LEU A 169 11.45 -17.72 -21.30
N PRO A 170 11.05 -18.99 -21.11
CA PRO A 170 10.36 -19.76 -22.14
C PRO A 170 9.08 -19.09 -22.67
N LYS A 171 8.43 -18.33 -21.81
CA LYS A 171 7.30 -17.47 -22.11
C LYS A 171 7.65 -16.04 -21.70
N THR A 172 7.55 -15.09 -22.62
CA THR A 172 7.83 -13.67 -22.35
C THR A 172 6.58 -12.79 -22.39
N GLN A 173 5.48 -13.29 -22.96
CA GLN A 173 4.23 -12.56 -23.14
C GLN A 173 3.03 -13.42 -22.78
N ASP A 174 2.04 -12.81 -22.12
CA ASP A 174 0.74 -13.41 -21.83
C ASP A 174 -0.30 -13.07 -22.92
N PHE A 175 -0.23 -11.83 -23.46
CA PHE A 175 -1.16 -11.29 -24.47
C PHE A 175 -0.50 -10.12 -25.22
N GLU A 176 -1.13 -9.67 -26.30
CA GLU A 176 -0.70 -8.52 -27.09
C GLU A 176 -0.78 -7.22 -26.27
N PRO A 177 0.23 -6.32 -26.32
CA PRO A 177 0.21 -5.07 -25.58
C PRO A 177 -1.08 -4.28 -25.75
N GLY A 178 -1.70 -3.92 -24.64
CA GLY A 178 -2.95 -3.16 -24.60
C GLY A 178 -4.23 -3.97 -24.83
N THR A 179 -4.18 -5.29 -24.97
CA THR A 179 -5.39 -6.08 -25.26
C THR A 179 -6.05 -6.72 -24.03
N ASP A 180 -5.32 -6.85 -22.94
CA ASP A 180 -5.81 -7.43 -21.68
C ASP A 180 -5.05 -6.84 -20.49
N TRP A 181 -5.34 -7.32 -19.30
CA TRP A 181 -4.70 -6.96 -18.05
C TRP A 181 -4.19 -8.21 -17.31
N SER A 182 -2.93 -8.20 -16.92
CA SER A 182 -2.34 -9.22 -16.04
C SER A 182 -1.27 -8.60 -15.15
N TYR A 183 -1.39 -8.82 -13.85
CA TYR A 183 -0.42 -8.32 -12.89
C TYR A 183 0.98 -8.88 -13.17
N SER A 184 1.95 -8.00 -13.40
CA SER A 184 3.32 -8.39 -13.78
C SER A 184 4.37 -7.75 -12.88
N ASN A 185 5.06 -8.56 -12.08
CA ASN A 185 6.26 -8.13 -11.37
C ASN A 185 7.41 -7.83 -12.34
N SER A 186 7.48 -8.57 -13.47
CA SER A 186 8.46 -8.32 -14.53
C SER A 186 8.38 -6.87 -15.04
N ALA A 187 7.17 -6.38 -15.34
CA ALA A 187 6.98 -5.02 -15.80
C ALA A 187 7.55 -3.99 -14.80
N TYR A 188 7.23 -4.11 -13.52
CA TYR A 188 7.71 -3.17 -12.50
C TYR A 188 9.18 -3.33 -12.15
N PHE A 189 9.74 -4.53 -12.28
CA PHE A 189 11.18 -4.73 -12.18
C PHE A 189 11.91 -3.94 -13.29
N ILE A 190 11.48 -4.12 -14.54
CA ILE A 190 12.04 -3.44 -15.71
C ILE A 190 11.86 -1.92 -15.62
N LEU A 191 10.69 -1.44 -15.14
CA LEU A 191 10.46 -0.01 -14.88
C LEU A 191 11.47 0.55 -13.86
N GLY A 192 11.84 -0.23 -12.83
CA GLY A 192 12.93 0.12 -11.91
C GLY A 192 14.25 0.33 -12.65
N GLY A 193 14.59 -0.57 -13.58
CA GLY A 193 15.78 -0.43 -14.42
C GLY A 193 15.70 0.76 -15.39
N VAL A 194 14.51 1.10 -15.90
CA VAL A 194 14.32 2.33 -16.69
C VAL A 194 14.62 3.57 -15.83
N VAL A 195 14.16 3.58 -14.56
CA VAL A 195 14.49 4.66 -13.62
C VAL A 195 15.99 4.81 -13.46
N GLU A 196 16.72 3.71 -13.25
CA GLU A 196 18.20 3.73 -13.11
C GLU A 196 18.87 4.31 -14.36
N LYS A 197 18.50 3.83 -15.55
CA LYS A 197 19.08 4.31 -16.81
C LYS A 197 18.84 5.79 -17.07
N VAL A 198 17.64 6.28 -16.78
CA VAL A 198 17.26 7.68 -17.01
C VAL A 198 17.84 8.62 -15.93
N ALA A 199 17.90 8.16 -14.68
CA ALA A 199 18.47 8.94 -13.59
C ALA A 199 20.02 8.92 -13.60
N GLY A 200 20.64 7.89 -14.17
CA GLY A 200 22.09 7.67 -14.14
C GLY A 200 22.61 7.24 -12.77
N GLU A 201 21.73 6.73 -11.91
CA GLU A 201 22.02 6.33 -10.51
C GLU A 201 21.27 5.04 -10.16
N PRO A 202 21.80 4.23 -9.21
CA PRO A 202 21.09 3.06 -8.70
C PRO A 202 19.69 3.42 -8.16
N LEU A 203 18.71 2.53 -8.35
CA LEU A 203 17.33 2.73 -7.90
C LEU A 203 17.25 3.05 -6.39
N ALA A 204 18.08 2.41 -5.58
CA ALA A 204 18.18 2.68 -4.14
C ALA A 204 18.55 4.14 -3.86
N THR A 205 19.47 4.72 -4.63
CA THR A 205 19.88 6.12 -4.51
C THR A 205 18.73 7.05 -4.93
N VAL A 206 18.10 6.76 -6.08
CA VAL A 206 16.95 7.54 -6.57
C VAL A 206 15.84 7.57 -5.54
N PHE A 207 15.44 6.42 -5.00
CA PHE A 207 14.40 6.35 -3.97
C PHE A 207 14.78 7.11 -2.71
N LYS A 208 15.99 6.91 -2.21
CA LYS A 208 16.50 7.57 -1.01
C LYS A 208 16.48 9.08 -1.15
N THR A 209 17.09 9.60 -2.22
CA THR A 209 17.33 11.05 -2.37
C THR A 209 16.09 11.82 -2.81
N ARG A 210 15.24 11.19 -3.66
CA ARG A 210 14.11 11.88 -4.24
C ARG A 210 12.78 11.62 -3.53
N LEU A 211 12.66 10.47 -2.81
CA LEU A 211 11.40 10.08 -2.20
C LEU A 211 11.51 10.03 -0.66
N PHE A 212 12.44 9.25 -0.10
CA PHE A 212 12.44 8.98 1.34
C PHE A 212 12.93 10.15 2.18
N VAL A 213 14.10 10.70 1.86
CA VAL A 213 14.72 11.80 2.62
C VAL A 213 13.83 13.05 2.64
N PRO A 214 13.25 13.52 1.50
CA PRO A 214 12.44 14.74 1.50
C PRO A 214 11.21 14.70 2.39
N ILE A 215 10.68 13.51 2.67
CA ILE A 215 9.47 13.34 3.49
C ILE A 215 9.74 12.68 4.84
N GLY A 216 11.01 12.46 5.19
CA GLY A 216 11.44 11.97 6.49
C GLY A 216 11.08 10.49 6.76
N MET A 217 11.17 9.62 5.74
CA MET A 217 11.04 8.16 5.85
C MET A 217 12.36 7.53 6.26
N THR A 218 12.76 7.70 7.50
CA THR A 218 14.10 7.38 8.01
C THR A 218 14.37 5.88 8.17
N HIS A 219 13.33 5.05 8.22
CA HIS A 219 13.41 3.59 8.34
C HIS A 219 13.10 2.86 7.03
N THR A 220 13.06 3.59 5.91
CA THR A 220 12.69 3.07 4.60
C THR A 220 13.88 3.06 3.65
N ALA A 221 14.10 1.92 3.00
CA ALA A 221 15.13 1.76 1.97
C ALA A 221 14.76 0.61 1.02
N LEU A 222 15.42 0.55 -0.15
CA LEU A 222 15.54 -0.73 -0.85
C LEU A 222 16.30 -1.71 0.05
N ASP A 223 15.75 -2.89 0.26
CA ASP A 223 16.32 -3.88 1.16
C ASP A 223 17.50 -4.61 0.49
N ASP A 224 18.53 -4.84 1.29
CA ASP A 224 19.71 -5.62 0.95
C ASP A 224 19.93 -6.64 2.09
N GLU A 225 19.97 -7.91 1.75
CA GLU A 225 20.17 -8.98 2.71
C GLU A 225 21.56 -8.98 3.36
N THR A 226 22.53 -8.33 2.75
CA THR A 226 23.91 -8.23 3.27
C THR A 226 24.08 -7.08 4.29
N GLU A 227 23.14 -6.12 4.29
CA GLU A 227 23.18 -4.97 5.18
C GLU A 227 22.75 -5.34 6.61
N LEU A 228 23.48 -4.86 7.62
CA LEU A 228 23.05 -4.92 9.02
C LEU A 228 22.01 -3.84 9.29
N VAL A 229 20.74 -4.23 9.36
CA VAL A 229 19.61 -3.32 9.56
C VAL A 229 19.09 -3.43 10.98
N PRO A 230 19.26 -2.39 11.82
CA PRO A 230 18.65 -2.38 13.15
C PRO A 230 17.12 -2.55 13.06
N GLY A 231 16.57 -3.39 13.94
CA GLY A 231 15.13 -3.63 13.96
C GLY A 231 14.58 -4.51 12.85
N ARG A 232 15.41 -5.11 11.99
CA ARG A 232 14.95 -6.05 10.95
C ARG A 232 14.21 -7.24 11.58
N VAL A 233 12.95 -7.46 11.20
CA VAL A 233 12.13 -8.56 11.73
C VAL A 233 12.33 -9.85 10.92
N ARG A 234 12.10 -11.00 11.58
CA ARG A 234 12.09 -12.32 10.95
C ARG A 234 10.76 -12.54 10.25
N GLY A 235 10.80 -13.12 9.04
CA GLY A 235 9.62 -13.44 8.25
C GLY A 235 9.15 -14.89 8.42
N TYR A 236 7.84 -15.13 8.36
CA TYR A 236 7.22 -16.43 8.57
C TYR A 236 6.22 -16.79 7.48
N SER A 237 6.19 -18.07 7.10
CA SER A 237 5.11 -18.66 6.30
C SER A 237 4.02 -19.15 7.24
N GLY A 238 2.76 -18.79 7.00
CA GLY A 238 1.62 -19.19 7.81
C GLY A 238 0.75 -20.22 7.10
N ALA A 239 0.62 -21.42 7.66
CA ALA A 239 -0.30 -22.45 7.16
C ALA A 239 -1.74 -22.20 7.65
N ALA A 240 -1.90 -21.66 8.84
CA ALA A 240 -3.16 -21.24 9.46
C ALA A 240 -2.83 -20.30 10.63
N PRO A 241 -3.83 -19.62 11.24
CA PRO A 241 -3.63 -18.85 12.46
C PRO A 241 -2.90 -19.65 13.54
N GLY A 242 -1.81 -19.06 14.09
CA GLY A 242 -0.96 -19.70 15.09
C GLY A 242 -0.01 -20.79 14.59
N LYS A 243 -0.05 -21.14 13.30
CA LYS A 243 0.82 -22.16 12.69
C LYS A 243 1.81 -21.53 11.72
N PHE A 244 3.00 -21.23 12.24
CA PHE A 244 4.04 -20.55 11.48
C PHE A 244 5.28 -21.43 11.32
N THR A 245 5.96 -21.25 10.18
CA THR A 245 7.29 -21.79 9.89
C THR A 245 8.18 -20.65 9.36
N ASN A 246 9.51 -20.82 9.44
CA ASN A 246 10.41 -19.86 8.82
C ASN A 246 10.14 -19.73 7.33
N ALA A 247 10.12 -18.50 6.83
CA ALA A 247 9.94 -18.25 5.40
C ALA A 247 11.18 -18.70 4.60
N PRO A 248 11.02 -19.13 3.34
CA PRO A 248 12.13 -19.33 2.43
C PRO A 248 12.98 -18.07 2.26
N PHE A 249 14.25 -18.26 1.89
CA PHE A 249 15.11 -17.15 1.50
C PHE A 249 14.71 -16.62 0.12
N ILE A 250 14.86 -15.31 -0.07
CA ILE A 250 14.82 -14.65 -1.37
C ILE A 250 15.85 -13.53 -1.37
N SER A 251 16.70 -13.46 -2.43
CA SER A 251 17.56 -12.31 -2.64
C SER A 251 16.73 -11.08 -2.98
N MET A 252 16.99 -9.97 -2.31
CA MET A 252 16.25 -8.73 -2.52
C MET A 252 16.62 -8.01 -3.82
N SER A 253 17.64 -8.49 -4.53
CA SER A 253 17.93 -8.09 -5.91
C SER A 253 16.84 -8.54 -6.90
N ILE A 254 16.12 -9.62 -6.58
CA ILE A 254 15.13 -10.24 -7.48
C ILE A 254 13.82 -9.45 -7.59
N PRO A 255 13.20 -8.97 -6.50
CA PRO A 255 11.99 -8.15 -6.63
C PRO A 255 12.24 -6.73 -7.15
N GLY A 256 13.43 -6.15 -6.90
CA GLY A 256 13.83 -4.82 -7.37
C GLY A 256 12.73 -3.76 -7.23
N GLY A 257 12.46 -3.02 -8.30
CA GLY A 257 11.39 -2.02 -8.36
C GLY A 257 9.97 -2.56 -8.20
N ALA A 258 9.79 -3.88 -8.21
CA ALA A 258 8.49 -4.51 -8.00
C ALA A 258 8.20 -4.84 -6.52
N GLY A 259 9.26 -4.98 -5.65
CA GLY A 259 8.98 -5.54 -4.35
C GLY A 259 10.06 -5.44 -3.27
N SER A 260 11.17 -4.71 -3.48
CA SER A 260 12.34 -4.79 -2.59
C SER A 260 12.38 -3.76 -1.45
N ILE A 261 11.38 -2.92 -1.25
CA ILE A 261 11.39 -1.96 -0.15
C ILE A 261 11.18 -2.65 1.19
N ARG A 262 11.96 -2.21 2.20
CA ARG A 262 11.70 -2.38 3.63
C ARG A 262 11.24 -1.06 4.23
N SER A 263 10.35 -1.10 5.23
CA SER A 263 9.79 0.10 5.84
C SER A 263 9.17 -0.17 7.21
N THR A 264 8.64 0.89 7.84
CA THR A 264 7.74 0.84 9.00
C THR A 264 6.34 1.31 8.60
N ALA A 265 5.31 0.93 9.35
CA ALA A 265 3.97 1.41 9.11
C ALA A 265 3.86 2.95 9.23
N ALA A 266 4.62 3.55 10.14
CA ALA A 266 4.68 5.00 10.30
C ALA A 266 5.26 5.72 9.06
N ASP A 267 6.34 5.18 8.46
CA ASP A 267 6.92 5.76 7.25
C ASP A 267 5.99 5.60 6.04
N LEU A 268 5.31 4.46 5.90
CA LEU A 268 4.30 4.29 4.85
C LEU A 268 3.12 5.26 5.00
N ALA A 269 2.70 5.55 6.23
CA ALA A 269 1.67 6.56 6.47
C ALA A 269 2.14 7.98 6.10
N LYS A 270 3.42 8.32 6.39
CA LYS A 270 4.02 9.59 5.92
C LYS A 270 4.06 9.64 4.38
N TRP A 271 4.39 8.52 3.73
CA TRP A 271 4.37 8.41 2.27
C TRP A 271 3.00 8.80 1.69
N ASN A 272 1.94 8.15 2.13
CA ASN A 272 0.59 8.47 1.66
C ASN A 272 0.21 9.93 1.94
N ALA A 273 0.48 10.41 3.16
CA ALA A 273 0.20 11.79 3.51
C ALA A 273 0.94 12.79 2.60
N ALA A 274 2.17 12.49 2.19
CA ALA A 274 2.93 13.32 1.29
C ALA A 274 2.43 13.22 -0.17
N LEU A 275 2.16 12.00 -0.65
CA LEU A 275 1.70 11.74 -2.01
C LEU A 275 0.32 12.37 -2.25
N PHE A 276 -0.67 12.05 -1.43
CA PHE A 276 -2.03 12.56 -1.56
C PHE A 276 -2.16 14.01 -1.08
N GLY A 277 -1.22 14.49 -0.28
CA GLY A 277 -1.09 15.91 0.12
C GLY A 277 -0.41 16.79 -0.92
N GLY A 278 -0.08 16.28 -2.12
CA GLY A 278 0.51 17.05 -3.21
C GLY A 278 1.94 17.52 -2.97
N LYS A 279 2.69 16.84 -2.08
CA LYS A 279 4.09 17.22 -1.76
C LYS A 279 5.12 16.47 -2.61
N VAL A 280 4.70 15.45 -3.37
CA VAL A 280 5.61 14.56 -4.12
C VAL A 280 5.47 14.76 -5.61
N LEU A 281 4.25 14.80 -6.12
CA LEU A 281 3.93 14.93 -7.55
C LEU A 281 3.10 16.19 -7.81
N LYS A 282 3.18 16.72 -9.04
CA LYS A 282 2.21 17.69 -9.53
C LYS A 282 0.80 17.08 -9.51
N ALA A 283 -0.22 17.93 -9.37
CA ALA A 283 -1.61 17.49 -9.35
C ALA A 283 -2.02 16.69 -10.60
N THR A 284 -1.49 17.06 -11.76
CA THR A 284 -1.72 16.36 -13.04
C THR A 284 -1.15 14.95 -13.03
N SER A 285 0.06 14.76 -12.50
CA SER A 285 0.70 13.44 -12.41
C SER A 285 0.02 12.55 -11.39
N LEU A 286 -0.40 13.10 -10.25
CA LEU A 286 -1.19 12.34 -9.27
C LEU A 286 -2.56 11.94 -9.85
N ALA A 287 -3.21 12.83 -10.59
CA ALA A 287 -4.47 12.50 -11.28
C ALA A 287 -4.27 11.38 -12.31
N ALA A 288 -3.20 11.43 -13.11
CA ALA A 288 -2.86 10.37 -14.04
C ALA A 288 -2.60 9.03 -13.32
N MET A 289 -1.85 9.06 -12.20
CA MET A 289 -1.58 7.89 -11.37
C MET A 289 -2.86 7.21 -10.85
N LEU A 290 -3.92 7.96 -10.61
CA LEU A 290 -5.22 7.48 -10.11
C LEU A 290 -6.22 7.17 -11.23
N THR A 291 -5.86 7.42 -12.49
CA THR A 291 -6.71 7.15 -13.66
C THR A 291 -6.58 5.69 -14.04
N PRO A 292 -7.69 4.95 -14.19
CA PRO A 292 -7.64 3.55 -14.63
C PRO A 292 -7.01 3.40 -16.02
N GLY A 293 -6.20 2.35 -16.17
CA GLY A 293 -5.66 1.95 -17.47
C GLY A 293 -6.76 1.57 -18.46
N ARG A 294 -6.55 1.91 -19.73
CA ARG A 294 -7.46 1.55 -20.81
C ARG A 294 -6.80 0.54 -21.74
N LEU A 295 -7.63 -0.37 -22.23
CA LEU A 295 -7.27 -1.31 -23.29
C LEU A 295 -7.44 -0.64 -24.66
N ASN A 296 -6.89 -1.26 -25.71
CA ASN A 296 -6.94 -0.77 -27.07
C ASN A 296 -8.38 -0.62 -27.62
N ASP A 297 -9.35 -1.37 -27.05
CA ASP A 297 -10.77 -1.28 -27.37
C ASP A 297 -11.49 -0.14 -26.60
N GLY A 298 -10.78 0.61 -25.78
CA GLY A 298 -11.29 1.72 -24.97
C GLY A 298 -11.91 1.32 -23.63
N GLN A 299 -12.05 0.03 -23.34
CA GLN A 299 -12.54 -0.45 -22.04
C GLN A 299 -11.47 -0.24 -20.95
N THR A 300 -11.91 -0.15 -19.69
CA THR A 300 -10.97 -0.19 -18.57
C THR A 300 -10.57 -1.63 -18.24
N ALA A 301 -9.41 -1.79 -17.62
CA ALA A 301 -8.91 -3.09 -17.17
C ALA A 301 -9.76 -3.75 -16.07
N GLY A 302 -10.75 -3.04 -15.51
CA GLY A 302 -11.55 -3.49 -14.37
C GLY A 302 -12.28 -4.82 -14.60
N VAL A 303 -12.70 -5.11 -15.82
CA VAL A 303 -13.35 -6.39 -16.18
C VAL A 303 -12.36 -7.56 -16.03
N ALA A 304 -11.14 -7.39 -16.56
CA ALA A 304 -10.09 -8.40 -16.46
C ALA A 304 -9.63 -8.61 -15.00
N ILE A 305 -9.52 -7.52 -14.23
CA ILE A 305 -9.21 -7.54 -12.79
C ILE A 305 -10.28 -8.33 -12.03
N ALA A 306 -11.56 -8.05 -12.26
CA ALA A 306 -12.66 -8.77 -11.61
C ALA A 306 -12.64 -10.26 -11.92
N LYS A 307 -12.36 -10.64 -13.17
CA LYS A 307 -12.21 -12.04 -13.59
C LYS A 307 -11.04 -12.72 -12.88
N MET A 308 -9.89 -12.08 -12.81
CA MET A 308 -8.70 -12.60 -12.11
C MET A 308 -8.98 -12.79 -10.62
N MET A 309 -9.56 -11.80 -9.94
CA MET A 309 -9.88 -11.86 -8.52
C MET A 309 -10.91 -12.96 -8.21
N SER A 310 -11.91 -13.11 -9.07
CA SER A 310 -12.90 -14.19 -8.97
C SER A 310 -12.26 -15.58 -9.10
N ALA A 311 -11.36 -15.74 -10.06
CA ALA A 311 -10.62 -17.00 -10.25
C ALA A 311 -9.69 -17.32 -9.07
N ALA A 312 -9.13 -16.29 -8.43
CA ALA A 312 -8.29 -16.44 -7.23
C ALA A 312 -9.09 -16.63 -5.93
N GLY A 313 -10.43 -16.62 -5.98
CA GLY A 313 -11.28 -16.70 -4.79
C GLY A 313 -11.08 -15.50 -3.83
N ALA A 314 -10.64 -14.37 -4.34
CA ALA A 314 -10.32 -13.19 -3.53
C ALA A 314 -11.60 -12.55 -2.98
N PRO A 315 -11.61 -12.09 -1.70
CA PRO A 315 -12.69 -11.28 -1.17
C PRO A 315 -12.87 -10.01 -2.00
N GLY A 316 -14.11 -9.67 -2.37
CA GLY A 316 -14.39 -8.46 -3.13
C GLY A 316 -14.36 -8.62 -4.67
N ALA A 317 -14.36 -9.84 -5.19
CA ALA A 317 -14.47 -10.11 -6.63
C ALA A 317 -15.66 -9.42 -7.33
N ASN A 318 -16.68 -9.01 -6.55
CA ASN A 318 -17.84 -8.24 -7.03
C ASN A 318 -17.66 -6.71 -6.89
N SER A 319 -16.55 -6.23 -6.30
CA SER A 319 -16.27 -4.79 -6.24
C SER A 319 -15.69 -4.34 -7.58
N LYS A 320 -16.19 -3.20 -8.09
CA LYS A 320 -15.56 -2.56 -9.25
C LYS A 320 -14.18 -2.06 -8.84
N GLN A 321 -13.17 -2.88 -9.06
CA GLN A 321 -11.78 -2.49 -8.87
C GLN A 321 -11.17 -2.09 -10.20
N GLU A 322 -10.49 -0.96 -10.19
CA GLU A 322 -9.72 -0.44 -11.30
C GLU A 322 -8.26 -0.34 -10.88
N TYR A 323 -7.34 -0.26 -11.84
CA TYR A 323 -5.92 -0.13 -11.58
C TYR A 323 -5.33 1.07 -12.32
N GLY A 324 -4.75 1.99 -11.57
CA GLY A 324 -3.96 3.10 -12.09
C GLY A 324 -2.48 2.75 -12.17
N TYR A 325 -1.57 3.69 -11.91
CA TYR A 325 -0.14 3.36 -11.80
C TYR A 325 0.16 2.89 -10.39
N ALA A 326 0.40 1.59 -10.23
CA ALA A 326 0.69 0.92 -8.96
C ALA A 326 -0.38 1.10 -7.85
N LEU A 327 -1.61 1.43 -8.19
CA LEU A 327 -2.68 1.67 -7.23
C LEU A 327 -3.99 1.06 -7.71
N PHE A 328 -4.60 0.25 -6.85
CA PHE A 328 -6.00 -0.12 -7.00
C PHE A 328 -6.89 1.04 -6.59
N VAL A 329 -7.91 1.32 -7.39
CA VAL A 329 -8.95 2.30 -7.11
C VAL A 329 -10.28 1.56 -7.01
N SER A 330 -10.95 1.66 -5.88
CA SER A 330 -12.18 0.95 -5.59
C SER A 330 -13.13 1.75 -4.71
N GLN A 331 -14.26 1.16 -4.38
CA GLN A 331 -15.25 1.67 -3.42
C GLN A 331 -15.43 0.65 -2.30
N GLU A 332 -15.42 1.11 -1.05
CA GLU A 332 -15.77 0.32 0.13
C GLU A 332 -17.01 0.96 0.79
N ASP A 333 -18.19 0.33 0.60
CA ASP A 333 -19.48 0.83 1.11
C ASP A 333 -19.71 2.34 0.84
N GLY A 334 -19.40 2.81 -0.38
CA GLY A 334 -19.54 4.21 -0.80
C GLY A 334 -18.29 5.09 -0.54
N HIS A 335 -17.32 4.61 0.21
CA HIS A 335 -16.05 5.31 0.45
C HIS A 335 -15.05 4.99 -0.66
N ARG A 336 -14.50 6.02 -1.33
CA ARG A 336 -13.44 5.81 -2.32
C ARG A 336 -12.17 5.33 -1.62
N LYS A 337 -11.65 4.18 -2.03
CA LYS A 337 -10.42 3.59 -1.54
C LYS A 337 -9.37 3.58 -2.64
N VAL A 338 -8.16 4.02 -2.31
CA VAL A 338 -6.96 3.89 -3.14
C VAL A 338 -5.96 3.08 -2.35
N SER A 339 -5.47 1.96 -2.89
CA SER A 339 -4.66 1.04 -2.09
C SER A 339 -3.70 0.21 -2.92
N HIS A 340 -2.68 -0.32 -2.27
CA HIS A 340 -1.91 -1.45 -2.77
C HIS A 340 -1.50 -2.35 -1.62
N GLY A 341 -1.68 -3.64 -1.78
CA GLY A 341 -1.14 -4.65 -0.88
C GLY A 341 0.28 -5.06 -1.27
N GLY A 342 0.96 -5.74 -0.37
CA GLY A 342 2.26 -6.33 -0.63
C GLY A 342 2.37 -7.72 -0.04
N GLY A 343 2.97 -8.63 -0.81
CA GLY A 343 3.32 -9.97 -0.37
C GLY A 343 4.73 -10.31 -0.86
N ILE A 344 5.54 -10.84 0.02
CA ILE A 344 6.86 -11.40 -0.27
C ILE A 344 7.13 -12.47 0.78
N TYR A 345 8.05 -13.40 0.51
CA TYR A 345 8.34 -14.48 1.45
C TYR A 345 8.50 -13.98 2.89
N GLY A 346 7.61 -14.44 3.75
CA GLY A 346 7.59 -14.12 5.17
C GLY A 346 6.91 -12.80 5.56
N PHE A 347 6.41 -12.01 4.62
CA PHE A 347 5.86 -10.69 4.93
C PHE A 347 4.64 -10.37 4.10
N SER A 348 3.73 -9.62 4.72
CA SER A 348 2.61 -9.01 4.03
C SER A 348 2.39 -7.57 4.51
N ALA A 349 1.90 -6.73 3.62
CA ALA A 349 1.63 -5.33 3.85
C ALA A 349 0.29 -4.91 3.23
N ALA A 350 -0.36 -3.93 3.82
CA ALA A 350 -1.48 -3.23 3.23
C ALA A 350 -1.30 -1.73 3.48
N LEU A 351 -1.45 -0.94 2.41
CA LEU A 351 -1.40 0.51 2.47
C LEU A 351 -2.59 1.06 1.72
N SER A 352 -3.43 1.82 2.42
CA SER A 352 -4.68 2.35 1.90
C SER A 352 -4.85 3.82 2.23
N GLU A 353 -5.48 4.53 1.31
CA GLU A 353 -5.92 5.91 1.45
C GLU A 353 -7.42 6.00 1.15
N PHE A 354 -8.14 6.71 1.98
CA PHE A 354 -9.54 7.11 1.79
C PHE A 354 -9.58 8.63 1.62
N PRO A 355 -9.42 9.15 0.39
CA PRO A 355 -9.16 10.58 0.18
C PRO A 355 -10.29 11.49 0.69
N LYS A 356 -11.57 11.07 0.55
CA LYS A 356 -12.73 11.85 1.04
C LYS A 356 -12.84 11.85 2.56
N ASP A 357 -12.42 10.74 3.20
CA ASP A 357 -12.45 10.56 4.65
C ASP A 357 -11.19 11.12 5.31
N ARG A 358 -10.16 11.42 4.50
CA ARG A 358 -8.82 11.85 4.90
C ARG A 358 -8.19 10.86 5.89
N VAL A 359 -8.33 9.56 5.57
CA VAL A 359 -7.84 8.45 6.37
C VAL A 359 -6.78 7.68 5.60
N THR A 360 -5.62 7.51 6.22
CA THR A 360 -4.56 6.60 5.78
C THR A 360 -4.46 5.44 6.74
N VAL A 361 -4.35 4.22 6.21
CA VAL A 361 -4.13 3.01 7.00
C VAL A 361 -2.92 2.25 6.43
N ALA A 362 -1.94 1.97 7.27
CA ALA A 362 -0.81 1.10 6.97
C ALA A 362 -0.76 -0.05 7.98
N VAL A 363 -0.71 -1.29 7.48
CA VAL A 363 -0.63 -2.51 8.29
C VAL A 363 0.49 -3.38 7.74
N LEU A 364 1.45 -3.73 8.59
CA LEU A 364 2.59 -4.58 8.25
C LEU A 364 2.59 -5.82 9.14
N SER A 365 2.74 -7.00 8.54
CA SER A 365 2.84 -8.28 9.23
C SER A 365 4.11 -9.02 8.80
N ASN A 366 4.78 -9.66 9.73
CA ASN A 366 5.88 -10.57 9.45
C ASN A 366 5.41 -12.01 9.20
N ALA A 367 4.23 -12.15 8.62
CA ALA A 367 3.75 -13.42 8.08
C ALA A 367 2.99 -13.21 6.76
N ILE A 368 2.98 -14.27 5.96
CA ILE A 368 2.15 -14.39 4.75
C ILE A 368 1.63 -15.82 4.64
N GLY A 369 0.35 -15.96 4.26
CA GLY A 369 -0.28 -17.26 4.02
C GLY A 369 -1.79 -17.18 3.97
N LYS A 370 -2.42 -18.33 3.87
CA LYS A 370 -3.90 -18.40 3.89
C LYS A 370 -4.39 -18.05 5.31
N ASP A 371 -5.30 -17.12 5.40
CA ASP A 371 -5.91 -16.65 6.66
C ASP A 371 -4.93 -16.00 7.67
N VAL A 372 -3.72 -15.68 7.26
CA VAL A 372 -2.72 -14.95 8.06
C VAL A 372 -2.14 -13.78 7.29
N GLY A 373 -1.65 -12.76 8.01
CA GLY A 373 -1.00 -11.59 7.43
C GLY A 373 -1.86 -10.33 7.39
N ALA A 374 -1.35 -9.28 6.74
CA ALA A 374 -1.85 -7.92 6.86
C ALA A 374 -3.25 -7.67 6.26
N SER A 375 -3.62 -8.33 5.15
CA SER A 375 -4.78 -7.92 4.33
C SER A 375 -6.11 -7.95 5.09
N LYS A 376 -6.47 -9.09 5.72
CA LYS A 376 -7.72 -9.21 6.47
C LYS A 376 -7.74 -8.32 7.73
N ILE A 377 -6.58 -8.13 8.34
CA ILE A 377 -6.43 -7.24 9.49
C ILE A 377 -6.66 -5.79 9.06
N ALA A 378 -6.06 -5.40 7.92
CA ALA A 378 -6.23 -4.07 7.35
C ALA A 378 -7.68 -3.78 7.00
N ASP A 379 -8.41 -4.70 6.35
CA ASP A 379 -9.83 -4.52 6.02
C ASP A 379 -10.68 -4.19 7.26
N ARG A 380 -10.43 -4.87 8.38
CA ARG A 380 -11.15 -4.58 9.64
C ARG A 380 -10.77 -3.23 10.23
N ILE A 381 -9.48 -2.88 10.20
CA ILE A 381 -8.98 -1.59 10.71
C ILE A 381 -9.49 -0.44 9.84
N GLU A 382 -9.44 -0.57 8.53
CA GLU A 382 -9.92 0.41 7.56
C GLU A 382 -11.39 0.76 7.80
N ARG A 383 -12.25 -0.26 7.92
CA ARG A 383 -13.67 -0.06 8.19
C ARG A 383 -13.90 0.72 9.48
N VAL A 384 -13.22 0.33 10.56
CA VAL A 384 -13.29 1.07 11.84
C VAL A 384 -12.80 2.50 11.66
N ALA A 385 -11.72 2.72 10.90
CA ALA A 385 -11.13 4.04 10.68
C ALA A 385 -12.04 5.00 9.92
N ILE A 386 -12.87 4.47 8.99
CA ILE A 386 -13.87 5.26 8.23
C ILE A 386 -15.27 5.24 8.87
N GLY A 387 -15.41 4.67 10.08
CA GLY A 387 -16.66 4.70 10.84
C GLY A 387 -17.64 3.57 10.52
N LEU A 388 -17.20 2.52 9.82
CA LEU A 388 -17.99 1.33 9.53
C LEU A 388 -17.75 0.22 10.56
N PRO A 389 -18.69 -0.70 10.79
CA PRO A 389 -18.44 -1.87 11.61
C PRO A 389 -17.41 -2.80 10.96
N PRO A 390 -16.52 -3.44 11.74
CA PRO A 390 -15.58 -4.44 11.19
C PRO A 390 -16.38 -5.60 10.57
N LYS A 391 -15.90 -6.12 9.43
CA LYS A 391 -16.41 -7.38 8.87
C LYS A 391 -16.00 -8.55 9.78
N LYS A 392 -16.87 -9.55 9.90
CA LYS A 392 -16.58 -10.78 10.66
C LYS A 392 -15.55 -11.63 9.94
#